data_1003ade46d4511fde0dad39c168fe5d6
#
_entry.id   1003ade46d4511fde0dad39c168fe5d6
#
_cell.length_a   1.000
_cell.length_b   1.000
_cell.length_c   1.000
_cell.angle_alpha   90.00
_cell.angle_beta   90.00
_cell.angle_gamma   90.00
#
_symmetry.space_group_name_H-M   'P 1'
#
loop_
_entity.id
_entity.type
_entity.pdbx_description
1 polymer ?
#
loop_
_entity_poly.entity_id
_entity_poly.type
_entity_poly.pdbx_seq_one_letter_code
_entity_poly.pdbx_strand_id
1 'polypeptide(L)'
;MNLTRRQFMAASAMAPIAAAARPASVKDSVQSQAQPFDLGSVRVTDAVLREPVERNRDFLQSLETDRLLHTFRLTAGLPTSAEPLGGWEKPNVELRGHFTGHFLSACALMSVSEGDTMLRGKGNLVVAELAKCQKANAASYLSAFPPSFFDRLKAGQKVWAPWYTIHKIMAGLLDMYVLARNEQALDVVRGMAGWTKRWTDSLSDEDMARVMRVEFGGMNDVLYNLYAVTGVKDYADAAHRFDDERLFGPLADGRDELKGLHVNTQIPKIIGAARRYELTGDERYRRIAEFFWTQVTQHRAYATGGTSNDEHWRSAPDKLAGELGYSTEECCCTYNMLKLTRHLFAWSPEARYFDYYERALLNGILGTMNPKNGLTMYYVPLATGYWKVFASPRGSFWCCTGTGVESFSKLADSIYFHDESGLYVNLFVSSELDWEEKGIRVRQDASLTNRGETRLRFTTAKPARLTLRVREPYWTGGKMTVTVNGKPVAAAHAGGYWVVDRTWEDNDSLRIALPMSLHTHPMPDDATLQAVMYGPLVLAGDLGREGLTDAMRQGGDNPPEMPQPPDAPEFVAEPALPPAWIELTSKTPLTFRTKGQSRDVTMMPLSRIVDQRYGVYWRVT
;
A
#
# COMPACT_ATOMS: atom_id res chain seq x y z
N MET A 1 -45.54 -18.65 -21.54
CA MET A 1 -45.13 -19.56 -20.47
C MET A 1 -44.29 -18.77 -19.47
N ASN A 2 -44.88 -18.45 -18.34
CA ASN A 2 -44.24 -17.64 -17.31
C ASN A 2 -43.43 -18.59 -16.39
N LEU A 3 -42.13 -18.51 -16.46
CA LEU A 3 -41.25 -19.23 -15.54
C LEU A 3 -41.22 -18.50 -14.17
N THR A 4 -41.52 -19.23 -13.11
CA THR A 4 -41.66 -18.71 -11.76
C THR A 4 -40.29 -18.41 -11.15
N ARG A 5 -40.20 -17.40 -10.25
CA ARG A 5 -38.99 -16.95 -9.51
C ARG A 5 -38.21 -18.08 -8.82
N ARG A 6 -38.78 -19.24 -8.59
CA ARG A 6 -38.11 -20.42 -7.97
C ARG A 6 -37.24 -21.22 -8.94
N GLN A 7 -37.45 -21.10 -10.26
CA GLN A 7 -36.65 -21.81 -11.27
C GLN A 7 -35.37 -21.03 -11.67
N PHE A 8 -35.26 -19.73 -11.28
CA PHE A 8 -34.06 -18.92 -11.52
C PHE A 8 -33.01 -19.05 -10.41
N MET A 9 -33.34 -19.67 -9.28
CA MET A 9 -32.40 -19.84 -8.13
C MET A 9 -31.74 -21.22 -8.06
N ALA A 10 -31.92 -22.08 -9.05
CA ALA A 10 -31.36 -23.43 -9.09
C ALA A 10 -30.16 -23.60 -10.04
N ALA A 11 -29.64 -22.51 -10.60
CA ALA A 11 -28.45 -22.57 -11.45
C ALA A 11 -27.45 -21.51 -11.02
N SER A 12 -26.43 -21.91 -10.31
CA SER A 12 -25.12 -21.34 -10.11
C SER A 12 -24.70 -21.25 -8.65
N ALA A 13 -24.63 -22.40 -7.99
CA ALA A 13 -23.58 -22.56 -6.98
C ALA A 13 -22.26 -22.83 -7.72
N MET A 14 -21.73 -21.83 -8.42
CA MET A 14 -20.33 -21.83 -8.78
C MET A 14 -19.56 -21.59 -7.47
N ALA A 15 -18.88 -22.63 -6.98
CA ALA A 15 -17.86 -22.48 -5.97
C ALA A 15 -16.90 -21.35 -6.41
N PRO A 16 -16.48 -20.44 -5.53
CA PRO A 16 -15.46 -19.46 -5.88
C PRO A 16 -14.21 -20.26 -6.29
N ILE A 17 -13.87 -20.23 -7.58
CA ILE A 17 -12.58 -20.73 -8.03
C ILE A 17 -11.58 -19.73 -7.44
N ALA A 18 -10.88 -20.13 -6.38
CA ALA A 18 -9.72 -19.43 -5.90
C ALA A 18 -8.76 -19.32 -7.09
N ALA A 19 -8.62 -18.11 -7.65
CA ALA A 19 -7.80 -17.89 -8.82
C ALA A 19 -6.35 -17.72 -8.33
N ALA A 20 -5.61 -18.82 -8.22
CA ALA A 20 -4.16 -18.76 -8.04
C ALA A 20 -3.54 -17.83 -9.11
N ALA A 21 -2.54 -17.04 -8.72
CA ALA A 21 -1.81 -16.19 -9.65
C ALA A 21 -1.18 -17.05 -10.78
N ARG A 22 -1.02 -16.47 -11.97
CA ARG A 22 -0.35 -17.19 -13.06
C ARG A 22 1.13 -17.35 -12.73
N PRO A 23 1.70 -18.56 -12.92
CA PRO A 23 3.12 -18.75 -12.71
C PRO A 23 3.92 -17.90 -13.71
N ALA A 24 5.05 -17.35 -13.24
CA ALA A 24 6.01 -16.67 -14.10
C ALA A 24 6.61 -17.66 -15.11
N SER A 25 6.87 -17.21 -16.35
CA SER A 25 7.54 -18.02 -17.37
C SER A 25 9.06 -18.08 -17.15
N VAL A 26 9.62 -17.08 -16.46
CA VAL A 26 11.02 -17.02 -16.04
C VAL A 26 11.07 -17.29 -14.54
N LYS A 27 11.84 -18.30 -14.15
CA LYS A 27 12.08 -18.60 -12.75
C LYS A 27 13.06 -17.59 -12.16
N ASP A 28 12.75 -17.08 -10.97
CA ASP A 28 13.65 -16.21 -10.24
C ASP A 28 14.98 -16.93 -9.94
N SER A 29 16.10 -16.21 -10.06
CA SER A 29 17.44 -16.69 -9.71
C SER A 29 17.64 -16.75 -8.19
N VAL A 30 16.93 -15.90 -7.46
CA VAL A 30 16.94 -15.87 -5.99
C VAL A 30 15.79 -16.70 -5.46
N GLN A 31 16.11 -17.68 -4.61
CA GLN A 31 15.09 -18.43 -3.88
C GLN A 31 14.65 -17.62 -2.67
N SER A 32 13.38 -17.21 -2.65
CA SER A 32 12.77 -16.56 -1.49
C SER A 32 12.75 -17.51 -0.29
N GLN A 33 13.12 -17.02 0.89
CA GLN A 33 13.06 -17.77 2.16
C GLN A 33 11.64 -17.85 2.71
N ALA A 34 10.81 -16.86 2.39
CA ALA A 34 9.38 -16.87 2.70
C ALA A 34 8.57 -16.36 1.51
N GLN A 35 7.40 -16.93 1.29
CA GLN A 35 6.52 -16.56 0.20
C GLN A 35 5.18 -16.08 0.74
N PRO A 36 4.57 -15.02 0.17
CA PRO A 36 3.21 -14.63 0.52
C PRO A 36 2.23 -15.71 0.03
N PHE A 37 1.12 -15.85 0.72
CA PHE A 37 -0.01 -16.62 0.18
C PHE A 37 -0.65 -15.90 -1.00
N ASP A 38 -1.27 -16.67 -1.87
CA ASP A 38 -2.17 -16.12 -2.87
C ASP A 38 -3.25 -15.28 -2.18
N LEU A 39 -3.55 -14.11 -2.75
CA LEU A 39 -4.48 -13.16 -2.14
C LEU A 39 -5.88 -13.75 -1.89
N GLY A 40 -6.31 -14.70 -2.74
CA GLY A 40 -7.57 -15.43 -2.59
C GLY A 40 -7.59 -16.47 -1.46
N SER A 41 -6.43 -16.87 -0.96
CA SER A 41 -6.31 -17.85 0.14
C SER A 41 -6.50 -17.22 1.52
N VAL A 42 -6.46 -15.88 1.62
CA VAL A 42 -6.57 -15.18 2.90
C VAL A 42 -7.76 -14.23 2.87
N ARG A 43 -8.69 -14.41 3.81
CA ARG A 43 -9.87 -13.54 3.95
C ARG A 43 -9.85 -12.79 5.27
N VAL A 44 -9.91 -11.46 5.21
CA VAL A 44 -10.06 -10.60 6.39
C VAL A 44 -11.47 -10.74 6.95
N THR A 45 -11.59 -10.97 8.26
CA THR A 45 -12.87 -11.05 8.99
C THR A 45 -13.00 -9.96 10.07
N ASP A 46 -11.94 -9.19 10.31
CA ASP A 46 -11.92 -8.06 11.24
C ASP A 46 -12.81 -6.93 10.74
N ALA A 47 -13.77 -6.48 11.58
CA ALA A 47 -14.73 -5.45 11.20
C ALA A 47 -14.05 -4.10 10.87
N VAL A 48 -12.96 -3.75 11.57
CA VAL A 48 -12.21 -2.49 11.37
C VAL A 48 -11.56 -2.45 9.99
N LEU A 49 -11.13 -3.60 9.47
CA LEU A 49 -10.53 -3.71 8.13
C LEU A 49 -11.57 -4.02 7.05
N ARG A 50 -12.66 -4.70 7.39
CA ARG A 50 -13.74 -5.03 6.43
C ARG A 50 -14.48 -3.79 5.94
N GLU A 51 -14.79 -2.86 6.83
CA GLU A 51 -15.52 -1.63 6.45
C GLU A 51 -14.76 -0.82 5.38
N PRO A 52 -13.45 -0.51 5.51
CA PRO A 52 -12.67 0.12 4.45
C PRO A 52 -12.67 -0.63 3.12
N VAL A 53 -12.58 -1.96 3.13
CA VAL A 53 -12.65 -2.78 1.90
C VAL A 53 -14.01 -2.61 1.21
N GLU A 54 -15.10 -2.64 1.96
CA GLU A 54 -16.45 -2.47 1.43
C GLU A 54 -16.68 -1.07 0.87
N ARG A 55 -16.21 -0.02 1.56
CA ARG A 55 -16.27 1.37 1.08
C ARG A 55 -15.46 1.58 -0.20
N ASN A 56 -14.28 0.97 -0.28
CA ASN A 56 -13.46 0.99 -1.51
C ASN A 56 -14.17 0.28 -2.67
N ARG A 57 -14.80 -0.87 -2.40
CA ARG A 57 -15.63 -1.58 -3.39
C ARG A 57 -16.75 -0.68 -3.92
N ASP A 58 -17.51 -0.06 -3.01
CA ASP A 58 -18.62 0.82 -3.37
C ASP A 58 -18.14 1.98 -4.25
N PHE A 59 -17.00 2.60 -3.88
CA PHE A 59 -16.41 3.67 -4.67
C PHE A 59 -16.00 3.18 -6.08
N LEU A 60 -15.25 2.07 -6.18
CA LEU A 60 -14.84 1.50 -7.47
C LEU A 60 -16.06 1.12 -8.35
N GLN A 61 -17.11 0.57 -7.75
CA GLN A 61 -18.34 0.23 -8.46
C GLN A 61 -19.11 1.47 -8.93
N SER A 62 -19.02 2.60 -8.23
CA SER A 62 -19.66 3.85 -8.61
C SER A 62 -19.04 4.54 -9.81
N LEU A 63 -17.77 4.23 -10.13
CA LEU A 63 -17.05 4.86 -11.24
C LEU A 63 -17.58 4.38 -12.59
N GLU A 64 -17.97 5.32 -13.43
CA GLU A 64 -18.47 5.06 -14.78
C GLU A 64 -17.31 4.77 -15.75
N THR A 65 -17.26 3.59 -16.34
CA THR A 65 -16.16 3.16 -17.22
C THR A 65 -15.96 4.07 -18.43
N ASP A 66 -17.03 4.64 -18.98
CA ASP A 66 -16.93 5.57 -20.10
C ASP A 66 -16.21 6.87 -19.76
N ARG A 67 -16.29 7.32 -18.50
CA ARG A 67 -15.57 8.50 -18.02
C ARG A 67 -14.06 8.20 -17.86
N LEU A 68 -13.70 7.00 -17.38
CA LEU A 68 -12.31 6.53 -17.33
C LEU A 68 -11.67 6.45 -18.71
N LEU A 69 -12.46 6.12 -19.72
CA LEU A 69 -12.01 5.89 -21.10
C LEU A 69 -12.05 7.15 -21.97
N HIS A 70 -12.64 8.24 -21.49
CA HIS A 70 -12.88 9.44 -22.30
C HIS A 70 -11.63 9.96 -23.01
N THR A 71 -10.56 10.21 -22.25
CA THR A 71 -9.30 10.77 -22.78
C THR A 71 -8.53 9.78 -23.64
N PHE A 72 -8.64 8.49 -23.40
CA PHE A 72 -8.06 7.45 -24.25
C PHE A 72 -8.74 7.41 -25.63
N ARG A 73 -10.08 7.47 -25.66
CA ARG A 73 -10.86 7.50 -26.92
C ARG A 73 -10.56 8.77 -27.70
N LEU A 74 -10.48 9.93 -27.03
CA LEU A 74 -10.10 11.19 -27.71
C LEU A 74 -8.72 11.08 -28.37
N THR A 75 -7.72 10.54 -27.64
CA THR A 75 -6.36 10.34 -28.16
C THR A 75 -6.32 9.37 -29.35
N ALA A 76 -7.17 8.36 -29.33
CA ALA A 76 -7.28 7.36 -30.41
C ALA A 76 -8.19 7.81 -31.58
N GLY A 77 -8.78 9.01 -31.54
CA GLY A 77 -9.72 9.48 -32.56
C GLY A 77 -11.05 8.72 -32.58
N LEU A 78 -11.40 8.05 -31.45
CA LEU A 78 -12.65 7.32 -31.30
C LEU A 78 -13.73 8.20 -30.68
N PRO A 79 -15.02 7.98 -31.00
CA PRO A 79 -16.11 8.76 -30.44
C PRO A 79 -16.25 8.56 -28.94
N THR A 80 -16.51 9.65 -28.22
CA THR A 80 -16.86 9.65 -26.80
C THR A 80 -17.79 10.81 -26.50
N SER A 81 -18.84 10.56 -25.71
CA SER A 81 -19.79 11.57 -25.23
C SER A 81 -19.83 11.67 -23.70
N ALA A 82 -19.01 10.84 -23.01
CA ALA A 82 -18.96 10.87 -21.55
C ALA A 82 -18.27 12.16 -21.06
N GLU A 83 -18.72 12.68 -19.93
CA GLU A 83 -18.00 13.70 -19.20
C GLU A 83 -16.65 13.14 -18.70
N PRO A 84 -15.53 13.86 -18.84
CA PRO A 84 -14.24 13.39 -18.31
C PRO A 84 -14.25 13.31 -16.78
N LEU A 85 -13.30 12.57 -16.22
CA LEU A 85 -12.96 12.68 -14.80
C LEU A 85 -12.31 14.04 -14.51
N GLY A 86 -12.38 14.47 -13.25
CA GLY A 86 -11.77 15.72 -12.78
C GLY A 86 -10.31 15.56 -12.35
N GLY A 87 -9.80 16.56 -11.66
CA GLY A 87 -8.43 16.56 -11.13
C GLY A 87 -7.38 16.34 -12.22
N TRP A 88 -6.46 15.44 -11.95
CA TRP A 88 -5.37 15.14 -12.89
C TRP A 88 -5.79 14.28 -14.09
N GLU A 89 -7.04 13.81 -14.12
CA GLU A 89 -7.62 13.11 -15.27
C GLU A 89 -8.31 14.03 -16.29
N LYS A 90 -8.37 15.34 -16.05
CA LYS A 90 -8.94 16.31 -16.99
C LYS A 90 -8.22 16.29 -18.35
N PRO A 91 -8.92 16.51 -19.48
CA PRO A 91 -8.33 16.44 -20.81
C PRO A 91 -7.16 17.40 -21.07
N ASN A 92 -7.06 18.48 -20.31
CA ASN A 92 -5.98 19.48 -20.40
C ASN A 92 -4.83 19.23 -19.41
N VAL A 93 -4.87 18.17 -18.60
CA VAL A 93 -3.79 17.82 -17.65
C VAL A 93 -2.87 16.78 -18.29
N GLU A 94 -1.56 16.98 -18.20
CA GLU A 94 -0.58 16.12 -18.87
C GLU A 94 -0.43 14.73 -18.22
N LEU A 95 -0.87 14.54 -16.95
CA LEU A 95 -0.78 13.29 -16.22
C LEU A 95 -2.00 12.35 -16.41
N ARG A 96 -3.00 12.80 -17.19
CA ARG A 96 -4.26 12.05 -17.39
C ARG A 96 -4.03 10.61 -17.86
N GLY A 97 -4.88 9.71 -17.43
CA GLY A 97 -4.83 8.27 -17.75
C GLY A 97 -4.20 7.41 -16.67
N HIS A 98 -3.48 7.99 -15.70
CA HIS A 98 -2.82 7.22 -14.64
C HIS A 98 -3.83 6.50 -13.74
N PHE A 99 -4.96 7.16 -13.41
CA PHE A 99 -5.97 6.58 -12.53
C PHE A 99 -6.65 5.36 -13.18
N THR A 100 -6.78 5.32 -14.51
CA THR A 100 -7.30 4.12 -15.20
C THR A 100 -6.40 2.90 -14.96
N GLY A 101 -5.09 3.08 -14.89
CA GLY A 101 -4.16 2.01 -14.51
C GLY A 101 -4.40 1.52 -13.08
N HIS A 102 -4.47 2.43 -12.12
CA HIS A 102 -4.80 2.10 -10.73
C HIS A 102 -6.17 1.42 -10.57
N PHE A 103 -7.18 1.88 -11.32
CA PHE A 103 -8.50 1.26 -11.35
C PHE A 103 -8.44 -0.20 -11.81
N LEU A 104 -7.67 -0.49 -12.87
CA LEU A 104 -7.48 -1.87 -13.34
C LEU A 104 -6.78 -2.74 -12.29
N SER A 105 -5.71 -2.24 -11.65
CA SER A 105 -5.05 -2.93 -10.54
C SER A 105 -6.03 -3.22 -9.40
N ALA A 106 -6.81 -2.23 -8.98
CA ALA A 106 -7.80 -2.39 -7.92
C ALA A 106 -8.90 -3.40 -8.28
N CYS A 107 -9.40 -3.38 -9.54
CA CYS A 107 -10.36 -4.36 -10.02
C CYS A 107 -9.79 -5.79 -10.00
N ALA A 108 -8.54 -5.96 -10.44
CA ALA A 108 -7.86 -7.25 -10.43
C ALA A 108 -7.67 -7.76 -8.99
N LEU A 109 -7.18 -6.92 -8.10
CA LEU A 109 -7.00 -7.23 -6.67
C LEU A 109 -8.32 -7.63 -6.00
N MET A 110 -9.39 -6.83 -6.14
CA MET A 110 -10.72 -7.11 -5.58
C MET A 110 -11.33 -8.39 -6.16
N SER A 111 -11.07 -8.70 -7.43
CA SER A 111 -11.58 -9.92 -8.05
C SER A 111 -11.02 -11.19 -7.40
N VAL A 112 -9.82 -11.11 -6.80
CA VAL A 112 -9.16 -12.23 -6.12
C VAL A 112 -9.39 -12.18 -4.61
N SER A 113 -9.14 -11.03 -3.98
CA SER A 113 -9.24 -10.90 -2.51
C SER A 113 -10.67 -11.08 -2.00
N GLU A 114 -11.66 -10.65 -2.76
CA GLU A 114 -13.08 -10.64 -2.37
C GLU A 114 -13.96 -11.50 -3.27
N GLY A 115 -13.41 -12.10 -4.33
CA GLY A 115 -14.20 -12.82 -5.33
C GLY A 115 -15.17 -11.90 -6.11
N ASP A 116 -14.86 -10.59 -6.22
CA ASP A 116 -15.78 -9.61 -6.80
C ASP A 116 -15.88 -9.74 -8.33
N THR A 117 -16.93 -10.42 -8.79
CA THR A 117 -17.19 -10.67 -10.22
C THR A 117 -17.62 -9.40 -10.95
N MET A 118 -18.24 -8.42 -10.27
CA MET A 118 -18.69 -7.16 -10.88
C MET A 118 -17.46 -6.29 -11.22
N LEU A 119 -16.54 -6.09 -10.27
CA LEU A 119 -15.32 -5.34 -10.53
C LEU A 119 -14.43 -6.05 -11.55
N ARG A 120 -14.37 -7.38 -11.51
CA ARG A 120 -13.72 -8.16 -12.58
C ARG A 120 -14.33 -7.85 -13.95
N GLY A 121 -15.64 -7.84 -14.06
CA GLY A 121 -16.37 -7.49 -15.29
C GLY A 121 -16.08 -6.08 -15.77
N LYS A 122 -16.06 -5.09 -14.86
CA LYS A 122 -15.71 -3.70 -15.19
C LYS A 122 -14.27 -3.59 -15.68
N GLY A 123 -13.30 -4.22 -14.99
CA GLY A 123 -11.90 -4.28 -15.43
C GLY A 123 -11.77 -4.88 -16.83
N ASN A 124 -12.45 -6.01 -17.10
CA ASN A 124 -12.46 -6.65 -18.41
C ASN A 124 -13.03 -5.73 -19.52
N LEU A 125 -14.09 -4.99 -19.22
CA LEU A 125 -14.65 -4.00 -20.16
C LEU A 125 -13.63 -2.90 -20.48
N VAL A 126 -12.98 -2.34 -19.45
CA VAL A 126 -11.97 -1.29 -19.65
C VAL A 126 -10.79 -1.83 -20.48
N VAL A 127 -10.31 -3.03 -20.22
CA VAL A 127 -9.24 -3.68 -21.03
C VAL A 127 -9.68 -3.80 -22.50
N ALA A 128 -10.91 -4.25 -22.77
CA ALA A 128 -11.41 -4.41 -24.12
C ALA A 128 -11.49 -3.07 -24.89
N GLU A 129 -11.89 -2.00 -24.21
CA GLU A 129 -11.95 -0.66 -24.79
C GLU A 129 -10.54 -0.08 -25.01
N LEU A 130 -9.61 -0.27 -24.07
CA LEU A 130 -8.20 0.12 -24.24
C LEU A 130 -7.54 -0.60 -25.41
N ALA A 131 -7.87 -1.88 -25.64
CA ALA A 131 -7.42 -2.63 -26.82
C ALA A 131 -7.91 -1.99 -28.13
N LYS A 132 -9.15 -1.49 -28.17
CA LYS A 132 -9.67 -0.76 -29.34
C LYS A 132 -8.91 0.56 -29.55
N CYS A 133 -8.64 1.31 -28.48
CA CYS A 133 -7.85 2.53 -28.53
C CYS A 133 -6.42 2.25 -29.04
N GLN A 134 -5.77 1.20 -28.53
CA GLN A 134 -4.42 0.79 -28.97
C GLN A 134 -4.41 0.41 -30.47
N LYS A 135 -5.43 -0.33 -30.93
CA LYS A 135 -5.54 -0.72 -32.35
C LYS A 135 -5.75 0.48 -33.26
N ALA A 136 -6.46 1.52 -32.80
CA ALA A 136 -6.68 2.75 -33.57
C ALA A 136 -5.42 3.63 -33.63
N ASN A 137 -4.54 3.54 -32.64
CA ASN A 137 -3.28 4.27 -32.60
C ASN A 137 -2.19 3.59 -33.43
N ALA A 138 -1.25 4.39 -33.94
CA ALA A 138 -0.09 3.86 -34.66
C ALA A 138 0.89 3.14 -33.70
N ALA A 139 1.61 2.15 -34.25
CA ALA A 139 2.74 1.47 -33.61
C ALA A 139 2.41 0.84 -32.23
N SER A 140 1.16 0.45 -31.99
CA SER A 140 0.68 -0.12 -30.70
C SER A 140 0.82 0.84 -29.52
N TYR A 141 0.84 2.16 -29.76
CA TYR A 141 0.81 3.15 -28.71
C TYR A 141 -0.52 3.14 -27.95
N LEU A 142 -0.44 3.29 -26.64
CA LEU A 142 -1.63 3.44 -25.80
C LEU A 142 -1.35 4.40 -24.64
N SER A 143 -2.08 5.50 -24.61
CA SER A 143 -2.18 6.41 -23.47
C SER A 143 -3.41 7.31 -23.61
N ALA A 144 -3.72 8.07 -22.56
CA ALA A 144 -4.76 9.10 -22.56
C ALA A 144 -4.27 10.46 -23.16
N PHE A 145 -3.04 10.52 -23.65
CA PHE A 145 -2.42 11.69 -24.27
C PHE A 145 -1.63 11.29 -25.53
N PRO A 146 -1.37 12.24 -26.46
CA PRO A 146 -0.73 11.89 -27.73
C PRO A 146 0.76 11.57 -27.58
N PRO A 147 1.37 10.82 -28.53
CA PRO A 147 2.80 10.51 -28.54
C PRO A 147 3.71 11.72 -28.55
N SER A 148 3.23 12.91 -28.97
CA SER A 148 3.99 14.16 -28.96
C SER A 148 4.48 14.59 -27.60
N PHE A 149 3.92 14.04 -26.48
CA PHE A 149 4.47 14.26 -25.15
C PHE A 149 5.87 13.63 -25.01
N PHE A 150 6.09 12.50 -25.65
CA PHE A 150 7.40 11.85 -25.69
C PHE A 150 8.38 12.56 -26.64
N ASP A 151 7.88 13.19 -27.74
CA ASP A 151 8.71 14.04 -28.60
C ASP A 151 9.21 15.26 -27.83
N ARG A 152 8.33 15.89 -27.05
CA ARG A 152 8.71 17.01 -26.14
C ARG A 152 9.72 16.55 -25.10
N LEU A 153 9.49 15.39 -24.46
CA LEU A 153 10.40 14.82 -23.48
C LEU A 153 11.78 14.56 -24.07
N LYS A 154 11.85 13.94 -25.27
CA LYS A 154 13.09 13.72 -26.02
C LYS A 154 13.81 15.03 -26.35
N ALA A 155 13.07 16.06 -26.72
CA ALA A 155 13.61 17.39 -27.02
C ALA A 155 14.03 18.19 -25.76
N GLY A 156 13.86 17.62 -24.54
CA GLY A 156 14.15 18.32 -23.28
C GLY A 156 13.17 19.43 -22.94
N GLN A 157 12.01 19.44 -23.57
CA GLN A 157 10.94 20.39 -23.29
C GLN A 157 10.13 19.96 -22.06
N LYS A 158 9.54 20.92 -21.37
CA LYS A 158 8.72 20.65 -20.17
C LYS A 158 7.49 19.81 -20.55
N VAL A 159 7.33 18.69 -19.88
CA VAL A 159 6.15 17.81 -19.92
C VAL A 159 6.02 17.10 -18.58
N TRP A 160 4.80 16.95 -18.08
CA TRP A 160 4.59 16.35 -16.76
C TRP A 160 4.48 14.82 -16.83
N ALA A 161 5.56 14.15 -16.43
CA ALA A 161 5.68 12.73 -16.10
C ALA A 161 4.95 11.71 -17.03
N PRO A 162 5.15 11.74 -18.37
CA PRO A 162 4.43 10.82 -19.26
C PRO A 162 4.74 9.34 -18.99
N TRP A 163 5.98 9.00 -18.60
CA TRP A 163 6.35 7.63 -18.25
C TRP A 163 5.66 7.13 -16.98
N TYR A 164 5.37 8.01 -16.02
CA TYR A 164 4.58 7.64 -14.85
C TYR A 164 3.19 7.13 -15.25
N THR A 165 2.49 7.84 -16.13
CA THR A 165 1.18 7.40 -16.64
C THR A 165 1.27 6.07 -17.39
N ILE A 166 2.28 5.90 -18.28
CA ILE A 166 2.51 4.62 -18.98
C ILE A 166 2.73 3.49 -17.98
N HIS A 167 3.56 3.72 -16.94
CA HIS A 167 3.78 2.72 -15.89
C HIS A 167 2.45 2.27 -15.25
N LYS A 168 1.58 3.20 -14.87
CA LYS A 168 0.33 2.85 -14.20
C LYS A 168 -0.61 2.05 -15.09
N ILE A 169 -0.74 2.43 -16.37
CA ILE A 169 -1.55 1.68 -17.34
C ILE A 169 -0.98 0.26 -17.53
N MET A 170 0.33 0.13 -17.72
CA MET A 170 0.98 -1.18 -17.90
C MET A 170 0.84 -2.05 -16.66
N ALA A 171 1.00 -1.48 -15.45
CA ALA A 171 0.83 -2.21 -14.19
C ALA A 171 -0.60 -2.73 -14.05
N GLY A 172 -1.60 -1.89 -14.29
CA GLY A 172 -3.01 -2.30 -14.23
C GLY A 172 -3.37 -3.39 -15.25
N LEU A 173 -2.85 -3.31 -16.47
CA LEU A 173 -3.03 -4.35 -17.48
C LEU A 173 -2.34 -5.66 -17.07
N LEU A 174 -1.14 -5.58 -16.51
CA LEU A 174 -0.41 -6.76 -16.04
C LEU A 174 -1.14 -7.44 -14.88
N ASP A 175 -1.66 -6.67 -13.93
CA ASP A 175 -2.48 -7.18 -12.82
C ASP A 175 -3.76 -7.85 -13.33
N MET A 176 -4.45 -7.26 -14.32
CA MET A 176 -5.62 -7.87 -14.95
C MET A 176 -5.29 -9.21 -15.62
N TYR A 177 -4.09 -9.36 -16.18
CA TYR A 177 -3.64 -10.64 -16.71
C TYR A 177 -3.31 -11.64 -15.60
N VAL A 178 -2.44 -11.25 -14.67
CA VAL A 178 -1.88 -12.16 -13.64
C VAL A 178 -2.96 -12.61 -12.66
N LEU A 179 -3.76 -11.67 -12.16
CA LEU A 179 -4.74 -11.91 -11.10
C LEU A 179 -6.13 -12.23 -11.66
N ALA A 180 -6.65 -11.40 -12.55
CA ALA A 180 -8.01 -11.57 -13.10
C ALA A 180 -8.06 -12.52 -14.31
N ARG A 181 -6.93 -13.04 -14.78
CA ARG A 181 -6.79 -13.98 -15.91
C ARG A 181 -7.33 -13.45 -17.25
N ASN A 182 -7.15 -12.15 -17.49
CA ASN A 182 -7.56 -11.53 -18.74
C ASN A 182 -6.44 -11.61 -19.78
N GLU A 183 -6.57 -12.51 -20.76
CA GLU A 183 -5.57 -12.71 -21.82
C GLU A 183 -5.40 -11.48 -22.71
N GLN A 184 -6.48 -10.75 -22.99
CA GLN A 184 -6.43 -9.54 -23.80
C GLN A 184 -5.57 -8.45 -23.15
N ALA A 185 -5.56 -8.38 -21.80
CA ALA A 185 -4.70 -7.45 -21.08
C ALA A 185 -3.22 -7.71 -21.33
N LEU A 186 -2.81 -9.01 -21.45
CA LEU A 186 -1.45 -9.36 -21.83
C LEU A 186 -1.10 -8.88 -23.24
N ASP A 187 -2.01 -9.04 -24.19
CA ASP A 187 -1.78 -8.58 -25.57
C ASP A 187 -1.60 -7.06 -25.62
N VAL A 188 -2.43 -6.32 -24.89
CA VAL A 188 -2.35 -4.85 -24.82
C VAL A 188 -1.04 -4.40 -24.17
N VAL A 189 -0.66 -4.98 -23.03
CA VAL A 189 0.58 -4.56 -22.35
C VAL A 189 1.83 -4.95 -23.12
N ARG A 190 1.82 -6.07 -23.88
CA ARG A 190 2.89 -6.42 -24.81
C ARG A 190 3.06 -5.38 -25.92
N GLY A 191 1.95 -4.88 -26.46
CA GLY A 191 1.97 -3.80 -27.45
C GLY A 191 2.62 -2.53 -26.90
N MET A 192 2.25 -2.14 -25.66
CA MET A 192 2.86 -0.99 -24.97
C MET A 192 4.35 -1.20 -24.70
N ALA A 193 4.74 -2.38 -24.22
CA ALA A 193 6.14 -2.70 -23.96
C ALA A 193 6.99 -2.71 -25.22
N GLY A 194 6.46 -3.25 -26.33
CA GLY A 194 7.12 -3.18 -27.64
C GLY A 194 7.29 -1.75 -28.16
N TRP A 195 6.30 -0.88 -27.94
CA TRP A 195 6.42 0.54 -28.24
C TRP A 195 7.50 1.20 -27.35
N THR A 196 7.47 0.93 -26.05
CA THR A 196 8.47 1.43 -25.08
C THR A 196 9.89 1.02 -25.51
N LYS A 197 10.11 -0.26 -25.86
CA LYS A 197 11.42 -0.76 -26.29
C LYS A 197 11.93 0.01 -27.50
N ARG A 198 11.11 0.13 -28.57
CA ARG A 198 11.50 0.89 -29.77
C ARG A 198 11.81 2.33 -29.47
N TRP A 199 11.02 2.98 -28.58
CA TRP A 199 11.26 4.38 -28.23
C TRP A 199 12.56 4.54 -27.44
N THR A 200 12.82 3.72 -26.43
CA THR A 200 14.06 3.77 -25.63
C THR A 200 15.30 3.42 -26.47
N ASP A 201 15.20 2.47 -27.40
CA ASP A 201 16.30 2.12 -28.32
C ASP A 201 16.65 3.25 -29.29
N SER A 202 15.72 4.17 -29.57
CA SER A 202 15.96 5.34 -30.40
C SER A 202 16.76 6.44 -29.71
N LEU A 203 17.12 6.27 -28.43
CA LEU A 203 17.84 7.22 -27.61
C LEU A 203 19.27 6.78 -27.32
N SER A 204 20.20 7.73 -27.37
CA SER A 204 21.52 7.55 -26.74
C SER A 204 21.39 7.41 -25.22
N ASP A 205 22.45 6.96 -24.56
CA ASP A 205 22.48 6.87 -23.10
C ASP A 205 22.39 8.26 -22.45
N GLU A 206 22.98 9.27 -23.08
CA GLU A 206 22.90 10.66 -22.62
C GLU A 206 21.47 11.21 -22.72
N ASP A 207 20.79 10.95 -23.83
CA ASP A 207 19.39 11.34 -24.03
C ASP A 207 18.48 10.64 -23.02
N MET A 208 18.70 9.34 -22.80
CA MET A 208 17.94 8.58 -21.82
C MET A 208 18.16 9.10 -20.39
N ALA A 209 19.40 9.42 -20.02
CA ALA A 209 19.72 10.02 -18.72
C ALA A 209 19.02 11.38 -18.53
N ARG A 210 18.85 12.17 -19.61
CA ARG A 210 18.08 13.40 -19.59
C ARG A 210 16.58 13.14 -19.39
N VAL A 211 16.03 12.19 -20.10
CA VAL A 211 14.63 11.75 -19.98
C VAL A 211 14.30 11.30 -18.56
N MET A 212 15.18 10.53 -17.94
CA MET A 212 14.99 10.04 -16.57
C MET A 212 15.07 11.12 -15.47
N ARG A 213 15.34 12.39 -15.82
CA ARG A 213 15.19 13.50 -14.87
C ARG A 213 13.73 13.84 -14.61
N VAL A 214 12.82 13.45 -15.51
CA VAL A 214 11.38 13.56 -15.33
C VAL A 214 10.88 12.26 -14.71
N GLU A 215 9.93 12.35 -13.81
CA GLU A 215 9.37 11.19 -13.11
C GLU A 215 8.89 10.12 -14.10
N PHE A 216 9.27 8.86 -13.84
CA PHE A 216 8.91 7.70 -14.66
C PHE A 216 8.26 6.55 -13.87
N GLY A 217 7.91 6.79 -12.61
CA GLY A 217 7.30 5.77 -11.76
C GLY A 217 8.18 4.52 -11.64
N GLY A 218 7.55 3.36 -11.65
CA GLY A 218 8.20 2.04 -11.64
C GLY A 218 8.26 1.41 -13.02
N MET A 219 8.71 2.13 -14.06
CA MET A 219 8.84 1.56 -15.40
C MET A 219 9.77 0.34 -15.42
N ASN A 220 10.86 0.36 -14.64
CA ASN A 220 11.72 -0.81 -14.48
C ASN A 220 10.97 -1.97 -13.79
N ASP A 221 10.19 -1.72 -12.74
CA ASP A 221 9.41 -2.75 -12.03
C ASP A 221 8.42 -3.46 -12.97
N VAL A 222 7.55 -2.70 -13.66
CA VAL A 222 6.53 -3.29 -14.52
C VAL A 222 7.12 -4.07 -15.71
N LEU A 223 8.23 -3.59 -16.27
CA LEU A 223 8.90 -4.24 -17.39
C LEU A 223 9.64 -5.50 -16.95
N TYR A 224 10.30 -5.52 -15.79
CA TYR A 224 10.89 -6.73 -15.21
C TYR A 224 9.81 -7.75 -14.86
N ASN A 225 8.67 -7.34 -14.32
CA ASN A 225 7.55 -8.25 -14.08
C ASN A 225 6.95 -8.79 -15.38
N LEU A 226 6.83 -7.98 -16.42
CA LEU A 226 6.37 -8.45 -17.73
C LEU A 226 7.37 -9.43 -18.36
N TYR A 227 8.67 -9.20 -18.21
CA TYR A 227 9.70 -10.17 -18.58
C TYR A 227 9.53 -11.49 -17.83
N ALA A 228 9.37 -11.43 -16.50
CA ALA A 228 9.16 -12.63 -15.68
C ALA A 228 7.97 -13.46 -16.16
N VAL A 229 6.88 -12.80 -16.53
CA VAL A 229 5.65 -13.45 -16.99
C VAL A 229 5.75 -14.02 -18.41
N THR A 230 6.50 -13.35 -19.29
CA THR A 230 6.50 -13.68 -20.74
C THR A 230 7.76 -14.36 -21.25
N GLY A 231 8.90 -14.21 -20.57
CA GLY A 231 10.21 -14.64 -21.03
C GLY A 231 10.80 -13.83 -22.19
N VAL A 232 10.14 -12.74 -22.59
CA VAL A 232 10.59 -11.90 -23.71
C VAL A 232 11.70 -10.96 -23.24
N LYS A 233 12.94 -11.26 -23.64
CA LYS A 233 14.15 -10.56 -23.19
C LYS A 233 14.12 -9.05 -23.47
N ASP A 234 13.51 -8.61 -24.57
CA ASP A 234 13.38 -7.19 -24.92
C ASP A 234 12.76 -6.37 -23.80
N TYR A 235 11.88 -6.97 -22.98
CA TYR A 235 11.24 -6.27 -21.84
C TYR A 235 12.23 -6.07 -20.69
N ALA A 236 13.11 -7.04 -20.43
CA ALA A 236 14.20 -6.88 -19.46
C ALA A 236 15.21 -5.84 -19.93
N ASP A 237 15.56 -5.84 -21.22
CA ASP A 237 16.47 -4.86 -21.81
C ASP A 237 15.87 -3.44 -21.75
N ALA A 238 14.55 -3.30 -22.00
CA ALA A 238 13.85 -2.03 -21.82
C ALA A 238 13.79 -1.59 -20.35
N ALA A 239 13.54 -2.54 -19.42
CA ALA A 239 13.54 -2.26 -17.98
C ALA A 239 14.89 -1.69 -17.52
N HIS A 240 15.99 -2.27 -18.01
CA HIS A 240 17.34 -1.82 -17.69
C HIS A 240 17.60 -0.35 -18.10
N ARG A 241 16.96 0.13 -19.16
CA ARG A 241 17.07 1.56 -19.55
C ARG A 241 16.46 2.51 -18.51
N PHE A 242 15.58 2.01 -17.65
CA PHE A 242 14.96 2.78 -16.55
C PHE A 242 15.64 2.57 -15.19
N ASP A 243 16.77 1.87 -15.12
CA ASP A 243 17.56 1.81 -13.89
C ASP A 243 18.33 3.13 -13.70
N ASP A 244 18.00 3.87 -12.65
CA ASP A 244 18.51 5.23 -12.42
C ASP A 244 19.83 5.21 -11.65
N GLU A 245 20.96 5.20 -12.35
CA GLU A 245 22.29 5.15 -11.74
C GLU A 245 22.61 6.36 -10.84
N ARG A 246 21.93 7.50 -11.04
CA ARG A 246 22.09 8.66 -10.13
C ARG A 246 21.54 8.37 -8.74
N LEU A 247 20.54 7.50 -8.64
CA LEU A 247 19.99 7.02 -7.37
C LEU A 247 20.68 5.72 -6.94
N PHE A 248 20.86 4.77 -7.86
CA PHE A 248 21.35 3.44 -7.55
C PHE A 248 22.83 3.42 -7.18
N GLY A 249 23.66 4.24 -7.83
CA GLY A 249 25.09 4.31 -7.55
C GLY A 249 25.38 4.67 -6.09
N PRO A 250 24.93 5.84 -5.58
CA PRO A 250 25.10 6.20 -4.18
C PRO A 250 24.57 5.14 -3.21
N LEU A 251 23.38 4.61 -3.45
CA LEU A 251 22.76 3.61 -2.58
C LEU A 251 23.55 2.28 -2.55
N ALA A 252 24.08 1.84 -3.69
CA ALA A 252 24.91 0.64 -3.78
C ALA A 252 26.23 0.79 -3.00
N ASP A 253 26.73 2.02 -2.89
CA ASP A 253 27.93 2.39 -2.14
C ASP A 253 27.65 2.68 -0.65
N GLY A 254 26.39 2.56 -0.19
CA GLY A 254 25.99 2.86 1.18
C GLY A 254 25.98 4.36 1.50
N ARG A 255 25.83 5.22 0.49
CA ARG A 255 25.79 6.68 0.66
C ARG A 255 24.36 7.19 0.58
N ASP A 256 23.95 7.93 1.61
CA ASP A 256 22.64 8.56 1.67
C ASP A 256 22.68 9.95 1.00
N GLU A 257 22.22 10.00 -0.24
CA GLU A 257 22.06 11.23 -1.02
C GLU A 257 20.56 11.53 -1.29
N LEU A 258 19.66 11.11 -0.38
CA LEU A 258 18.22 11.23 -0.56
C LEU A 258 17.68 12.64 -0.28
N LYS A 259 18.39 13.47 0.49
CA LYS A 259 17.94 14.83 0.82
C LYS A 259 17.65 15.66 -0.43
N GLY A 260 16.47 16.28 -0.47
CA GLY A 260 16.00 17.13 -1.58
C GLY A 260 15.28 16.36 -2.69
N LEU A 261 15.29 15.02 -2.65
CA LEU A 261 14.60 14.22 -3.66
C LEU A 261 13.09 14.14 -3.37
N HIS A 262 12.30 14.15 -4.44
CA HIS A 262 10.87 13.84 -4.41
C HIS A 262 10.70 12.36 -4.04
N VAL A 263 10.03 12.07 -2.93
CA VAL A 263 10.03 10.76 -2.28
C VAL A 263 9.39 9.68 -3.14
N ASN A 264 8.15 9.92 -3.55
CA ASN A 264 7.38 8.93 -4.30
C ASN A 264 7.99 8.64 -5.68
N THR A 265 8.76 9.56 -6.24
CA THR A 265 9.52 9.32 -7.48
C THR A 265 10.62 8.27 -7.29
N GLN A 266 11.18 8.13 -6.09
CA GLN A 266 12.31 7.22 -5.86
C GLN A 266 11.86 5.80 -5.49
N ILE A 267 10.84 5.64 -4.64
CA ILE A 267 10.47 4.33 -4.09
C ILE A 267 10.14 3.30 -5.18
N PRO A 268 9.34 3.60 -6.22
CA PRO A 268 9.04 2.64 -7.28
C PRO A 268 10.27 2.15 -8.04
N LYS A 269 11.30 2.99 -8.21
CA LYS A 269 12.58 2.59 -8.84
C LYS A 269 13.28 1.51 -8.02
N ILE A 270 13.21 1.63 -6.69
CA ILE A 270 13.81 0.64 -5.78
C ILE A 270 13.02 -0.66 -5.75
N ILE A 271 11.69 -0.61 -5.93
CA ILE A 271 10.88 -1.83 -6.12
C ILE A 271 11.35 -2.55 -7.40
N GLY A 272 11.61 -1.81 -8.48
CA GLY A 272 12.19 -2.37 -9.70
C GLY A 272 13.61 -2.93 -9.49
N ALA A 273 14.45 -2.29 -8.67
CA ALA A 273 15.75 -2.84 -8.28
C ALA A 273 15.59 -4.14 -7.48
N ALA A 274 14.64 -4.21 -6.54
CA ALA A 274 14.32 -5.44 -5.82
C ALA A 274 13.90 -6.56 -6.77
N ARG A 275 13.04 -6.27 -7.74
CA ARG A 275 12.63 -7.25 -8.74
C ARG A 275 13.79 -7.70 -9.62
N ARG A 276 14.69 -6.80 -10.00
CA ARG A 276 15.91 -7.15 -10.75
C ARG A 276 16.81 -8.09 -9.96
N TYR A 277 17.00 -7.86 -8.65
CA TYR A 277 17.74 -8.78 -7.78
C TYR A 277 17.14 -10.18 -7.83
N GLU A 278 15.83 -10.31 -7.66
CA GLU A 278 15.14 -11.60 -7.69
C GLU A 278 15.37 -12.36 -8.99
N LEU A 279 15.29 -11.66 -10.11
CA LEU A 279 15.46 -12.25 -11.45
C LEU A 279 16.91 -12.62 -11.77
N THR A 280 17.90 -11.89 -11.25
CA THR A 280 19.30 -12.02 -11.68
C THR A 280 20.25 -12.58 -10.63
N GLY A 281 19.91 -12.44 -9.33
CA GLY A 281 20.81 -12.75 -8.24
C GLY A 281 21.94 -11.73 -8.04
N ASP A 282 21.89 -10.57 -8.71
CA ASP A 282 22.93 -9.54 -8.57
C ASP A 282 22.78 -8.80 -7.21
N GLU A 283 23.68 -9.13 -6.30
CA GLU A 283 23.72 -8.60 -4.93
C GLU A 283 23.83 -7.06 -4.84
N ARG A 284 24.22 -6.39 -5.92
CA ARG A 284 24.22 -4.93 -5.98
C ARG A 284 22.81 -4.38 -5.74
N TYR A 285 21.80 -4.96 -6.40
CA TYR A 285 20.41 -4.52 -6.31
C TYR A 285 19.76 -4.87 -4.97
N ARG A 286 20.19 -5.95 -4.33
CA ARG A 286 19.83 -6.26 -2.95
C ARG A 286 20.31 -5.17 -2.00
N ARG A 287 21.61 -4.83 -2.06
CA ARG A 287 22.18 -3.78 -1.22
C ARG A 287 21.48 -2.44 -1.41
N ILE A 288 21.13 -2.06 -2.66
CA ILE A 288 20.37 -0.85 -2.97
C ILE A 288 19.03 -0.88 -2.21
N ALA A 289 18.26 -1.95 -2.34
CA ALA A 289 16.93 -2.07 -1.74
C ALA A 289 16.97 -2.07 -0.21
N GLU A 290 17.88 -2.84 0.40
CA GLU A 290 18.03 -2.95 1.85
C GLU A 290 18.53 -1.63 2.47
N PHE A 291 19.52 -0.99 1.86
CA PHE A 291 20.04 0.29 2.35
C PHE A 291 19.00 1.39 2.24
N PHE A 292 18.32 1.51 1.09
CA PHE A 292 17.25 2.48 0.90
C PHE A 292 16.13 2.29 1.93
N TRP A 293 15.65 1.06 2.10
CA TRP A 293 14.59 0.74 3.07
C TRP A 293 15.00 1.17 4.48
N THR A 294 16.24 0.89 4.87
CA THR A 294 16.79 1.27 6.18
C THR A 294 16.82 2.79 6.35
N GLN A 295 17.31 3.52 5.33
CA GLN A 295 17.36 4.99 5.36
C GLN A 295 15.97 5.62 5.49
N VAL A 296 14.96 5.05 4.85
CA VAL A 296 13.60 5.58 4.93
C VAL A 296 12.95 5.21 6.26
N THR A 297 12.97 3.94 6.65
CA THR A 297 12.16 3.46 7.78
C THR A 297 12.74 3.79 9.15
N GLN A 298 14.07 3.94 9.25
CA GLN A 298 14.73 4.22 10.52
C GLN A 298 15.09 5.70 10.71
N HIS A 299 15.30 6.44 9.61
CA HIS A 299 15.84 7.80 9.69
C HIS A 299 14.90 8.88 9.14
N ARG A 300 13.79 8.49 8.46
CA ARG A 300 12.87 9.43 7.79
C ARG A 300 11.39 9.13 7.98
N ALA A 301 11.05 8.07 8.72
CA ALA A 301 9.66 7.72 8.96
C ALA A 301 9.13 8.35 10.25
N TYR A 302 7.89 8.84 10.18
CA TYR A 302 7.15 9.33 11.34
C TYR A 302 6.55 8.18 12.17
N ALA A 303 5.97 8.49 13.31
CA ALA A 303 5.29 7.51 14.18
C ALA A 303 4.20 6.70 13.45
N THR A 304 3.57 7.29 12.45
CA THR A 304 2.59 6.65 11.56
C THR A 304 3.18 5.61 10.60
N GLY A 305 4.50 5.62 10.41
CA GLY A 305 5.21 4.80 9.43
C GLY A 305 5.37 5.45 8.05
N GLY A 306 4.69 6.57 7.80
CA GLY A 306 4.85 7.33 6.57
C GLY A 306 6.07 8.24 6.59
N THR A 307 6.34 8.88 5.46
CA THR A 307 7.52 9.74 5.24
C THR A 307 7.14 10.87 4.26
N SER A 308 7.99 11.85 4.11
CA SER A 308 7.89 13.05 3.28
C SER A 308 7.29 14.27 3.97
N ASN A 309 7.66 15.44 3.46
CA ASN A 309 6.96 16.70 3.66
C ASN A 309 6.93 17.44 2.32
N ASP A 310 5.71 17.82 1.87
CA ASP A 310 5.49 18.40 0.55
C ASP A 310 6.22 17.58 -0.53
N GLU A 311 5.93 16.27 -0.51
CA GLU A 311 6.45 15.24 -1.42
C GLU A 311 7.97 14.97 -1.36
N HIS A 312 8.75 15.69 -0.55
CA HIS A 312 10.22 15.63 -0.56
C HIS A 312 10.81 15.23 0.79
N TRP A 313 12.03 14.69 0.78
CA TRP A 313 12.90 14.64 1.95
C TRP A 313 13.68 15.95 2.03
N ARG A 314 13.14 16.93 2.73
CA ARG A 314 13.75 18.28 2.80
C ARG A 314 14.95 18.33 3.72
N SER A 315 14.96 17.49 4.76
CA SER A 315 15.99 17.48 5.81
C SER A 315 17.01 16.35 5.65
N ALA A 316 18.09 16.45 6.40
CA ALA A 316 19.02 15.35 6.61
C ALA A 316 18.34 14.20 7.39
N PRO A 317 18.93 12.97 7.40
CA PRO A 317 18.46 11.88 8.25
C PRO A 317 18.31 12.33 9.71
N ASP A 318 17.31 11.82 10.41
CA ASP A 318 17.03 12.11 11.82
C ASP A 318 16.76 13.60 12.15
N LYS A 319 16.33 14.40 11.15
CA LYS A 319 15.94 15.80 11.30
C LYS A 319 14.49 15.99 10.87
N LEU A 320 13.54 15.53 11.71
CA LEU A 320 12.12 15.42 11.38
C LEU A 320 11.22 16.42 12.11
N ALA A 321 11.64 16.97 13.26
CA ALA A 321 10.79 17.84 14.07
C ALA A 321 10.35 19.09 13.30
N GLY A 322 11.25 19.68 12.51
CA GLY A 322 10.98 20.85 11.68
C GLY A 322 10.20 20.56 10.38
N GLU A 323 9.94 19.29 10.08
CA GLU A 323 9.23 18.85 8.86
C GLU A 323 7.72 18.67 9.08
N LEU A 324 7.23 18.75 10.31
CA LEU A 324 5.79 18.57 10.57
C LEU A 324 4.96 19.69 9.94
N GLY A 325 3.93 19.31 9.21
CA GLY A 325 3.05 20.24 8.51
C GLY A 325 1.72 19.58 8.11
N TYR A 326 0.95 20.30 7.30
CA TYR A 326 -0.27 19.77 6.68
C TYR A 326 0.05 18.82 5.49
N SER A 327 1.23 18.96 4.90
CA SER A 327 1.68 18.20 3.72
C SER A 327 2.67 17.09 4.08
N THR A 328 2.70 16.67 5.34
CA THR A 328 3.48 15.49 5.76
C THR A 328 2.86 14.21 5.27
N GLU A 329 3.69 13.17 5.07
CA GLU A 329 3.29 11.81 4.78
C GLU A 329 2.37 11.70 3.55
N GLU A 330 2.95 11.81 2.34
CA GLU A 330 2.24 11.47 1.11
C GLU A 330 1.83 10.00 1.10
N CYS A 331 0.54 9.72 0.89
CA CYS A 331 -0.03 8.37 0.98
C CYS A 331 0.59 7.37 -0.01
N CYS A 332 0.99 7.83 -1.21
CA CYS A 332 1.68 6.99 -2.19
C CYS A 332 3.01 6.45 -1.67
N CYS A 333 3.75 7.23 -0.87
CA CYS A 333 5.02 6.81 -0.30
C CYS A 333 4.82 5.62 0.64
N THR A 334 3.83 5.70 1.54
CA THR A 334 3.50 4.60 2.45
C THR A 334 3.11 3.34 1.69
N TYR A 335 2.23 3.44 0.68
CA TYR A 335 1.83 2.33 -0.17
C TYR A 335 3.03 1.63 -0.84
N ASN A 336 3.92 2.41 -1.46
CA ASN A 336 5.08 1.85 -2.17
C ASN A 336 6.12 1.26 -1.20
N MET A 337 6.31 1.86 -0.01
CA MET A 337 7.19 1.28 1.02
C MET A 337 6.67 -0.06 1.55
N LEU A 338 5.35 -0.26 1.65
CA LEU A 338 4.78 -1.56 1.99
C LEU A 338 5.06 -2.60 0.89
N LYS A 339 4.99 -2.23 -0.39
CA LYS A 339 5.39 -3.11 -1.50
C LYS A 339 6.86 -3.52 -1.39
N LEU A 340 7.77 -2.56 -1.19
CA LEU A 340 9.19 -2.84 -1.03
C LEU A 340 9.47 -3.74 0.17
N THR A 341 8.81 -3.49 1.30
CA THR A 341 8.98 -4.27 2.54
C THR A 341 8.68 -5.76 2.33
N ARG A 342 7.71 -6.10 1.50
CA ARG A 342 7.38 -7.50 1.17
C ARG A 342 8.50 -8.23 0.44
N HIS A 343 9.19 -7.57 -0.51
CA HIS A 343 10.36 -8.12 -1.19
C HIS A 343 11.47 -8.45 -0.19
N LEU A 344 11.80 -7.49 0.69
CA LEU A 344 12.87 -7.67 1.68
C LEU A 344 12.55 -8.79 2.67
N PHE A 345 11.30 -8.87 3.13
CA PHE A 345 10.86 -9.95 4.00
C PHE A 345 10.94 -11.32 3.32
N ALA A 346 10.57 -11.41 2.06
CA ALA A 346 10.67 -12.65 1.30
C ALA A 346 12.12 -13.16 1.20
N TRP A 347 13.10 -12.27 1.13
CA TRP A 347 14.53 -12.63 1.09
C TRP A 347 15.10 -13.00 2.45
N SER A 348 14.66 -12.29 3.51
CA SER A 348 15.15 -12.47 4.88
C SER A 348 13.99 -12.22 5.86
N PRO A 349 13.30 -13.28 6.34
CA PRO A 349 12.10 -13.14 7.14
C PRO A 349 12.42 -12.74 8.59
N GLU A 350 12.68 -11.45 8.80
CA GLU A 350 12.95 -10.82 10.09
C GLU A 350 11.76 -9.97 10.56
N ALA A 351 11.47 -9.97 11.86
CA ALA A 351 10.35 -9.27 12.45
C ALA A 351 10.35 -7.75 12.18
N ARG A 352 11.55 -7.13 12.07
CA ARG A 352 11.70 -5.68 11.83
C ARG A 352 10.94 -5.18 10.59
N TYR A 353 10.82 -6.02 9.56
CA TYR A 353 10.07 -5.67 8.35
C TYR A 353 8.58 -5.56 8.63
N PHE A 354 8.05 -6.46 9.45
CA PHE A 354 6.63 -6.43 9.82
C PHE A 354 6.32 -5.52 11.01
N ASP A 355 7.29 -5.14 11.82
CA ASP A 355 7.16 -4.04 12.77
C ASP A 355 6.91 -2.71 12.05
N TYR A 356 7.65 -2.46 10.95
CA TYR A 356 7.39 -1.32 10.08
C TYR A 356 6.05 -1.45 9.34
N TYR A 357 5.81 -2.62 8.71
CA TYR A 357 4.60 -2.87 7.92
C TYR A 357 3.32 -2.66 8.74
N GLU A 358 3.24 -3.25 9.93
CA GLU A 358 2.11 -3.13 10.84
C GLU A 358 1.85 -1.67 11.21
N ARG A 359 2.89 -0.94 11.61
CA ARG A 359 2.80 0.47 11.98
C ARG A 359 2.29 1.33 10.81
N ALA A 360 2.85 1.15 9.62
CA ALA A 360 2.46 1.89 8.43
C ALA A 360 1.05 1.53 7.94
N LEU A 361 0.67 0.25 7.99
CA LEU A 361 -0.67 -0.20 7.62
C LEU A 361 -1.73 0.37 8.55
N LEU A 362 -1.55 0.24 9.87
CA LEU A 362 -2.57 0.60 10.87
C LEU A 362 -2.75 2.13 11.03
N ASN A 363 -1.71 2.91 10.77
CA ASN A 363 -1.74 4.35 10.98
C ASN A 363 -1.66 5.13 9.66
N GLY A 364 -0.70 4.82 8.81
CA GLY A 364 -0.46 5.51 7.54
C GLY A 364 -1.43 5.12 6.43
N ILE A 365 -1.92 3.86 6.37
CA ILE A 365 -2.91 3.44 5.37
C ILE A 365 -4.34 3.58 5.91
N LEU A 366 -4.68 2.88 7.01
CA LEU A 366 -6.05 2.93 7.55
C LEU A 366 -6.46 4.33 7.99
N GLY A 367 -5.49 5.18 8.36
CA GLY A 367 -5.72 6.58 8.69
C GLY A 367 -6.16 7.46 7.54
N THR A 368 -6.03 7.00 6.29
CA THR A 368 -6.24 7.84 5.09
C THR A 368 -7.62 7.76 4.45
N MET A 369 -8.46 6.82 4.85
CA MET A 369 -9.78 6.66 4.24
C MET A 369 -10.88 7.32 5.05
N ASN A 370 -11.80 7.97 4.37
CA ASN A 370 -13.06 8.42 4.95
C ASN A 370 -14.02 7.23 5.11
N PRO A 371 -14.36 6.82 6.34
CA PRO A 371 -15.22 5.64 6.56
C PRO A 371 -16.65 5.82 6.05
N LYS A 372 -17.07 7.07 5.75
CA LYS A 372 -18.42 7.34 5.25
C LYS A 372 -18.59 7.02 3.76
N ASN A 373 -17.53 7.19 2.96
CA ASN A 373 -17.64 7.16 1.49
C ASN A 373 -16.47 6.49 0.74
N GLY A 374 -15.44 6.00 1.45
CA GLY A 374 -14.29 5.32 0.86
C GLY A 374 -13.27 6.22 0.15
N LEU A 375 -13.45 7.54 0.19
CA LEU A 375 -12.51 8.48 -0.44
C LEU A 375 -11.26 8.63 0.42
N THR A 376 -10.11 8.76 -0.24
CA THR A 376 -8.79 8.79 0.42
C THR A 376 -8.16 10.17 0.40
N MET A 377 -7.12 10.35 1.20
CA MET A 377 -6.35 11.58 1.33
C MET A 377 -5.16 11.60 0.39
N TYR A 378 -4.57 12.79 0.21
CA TYR A 378 -3.25 12.95 -0.41
C TYR A 378 -2.15 12.91 0.66
N TYR A 379 -2.24 13.79 1.65
CA TYR A 379 -1.33 13.90 2.78
C TYR A 379 -2.00 13.49 4.08
N VAL A 380 -1.20 13.03 5.05
CA VAL A 380 -1.61 12.89 6.45
C VAL A 380 -0.98 14.03 7.25
N PRO A 381 -1.73 15.09 7.56
CA PRO A 381 -1.22 16.18 8.40
C PRO A 381 -0.73 15.68 9.75
N LEU A 382 0.53 15.91 10.08
CA LEU A 382 1.11 15.46 11.35
C LEU A 382 1.41 16.59 12.33
N ALA A 383 1.45 17.85 11.89
CA ALA A 383 1.44 18.99 12.81
C ALA A 383 0.07 19.12 13.48
N THR A 384 0.09 19.46 14.76
CA THR A 384 -1.12 19.56 15.58
C THR A 384 -1.98 20.76 15.16
N GLY A 385 -3.32 20.56 15.15
CA GLY A 385 -4.30 21.59 14.81
C GLY A 385 -4.86 21.51 13.39
N TYR A 386 -4.24 20.76 12.50
CA TYR A 386 -4.76 20.51 11.15
C TYR A 386 -5.92 19.49 11.16
N TRP A 387 -6.45 19.19 9.98
CA TRP A 387 -7.58 18.27 9.79
C TRP A 387 -7.36 17.42 8.53
N LYS A 388 -8.15 16.39 8.35
CA LYS A 388 -8.10 15.53 7.17
C LYS A 388 -8.85 16.15 5.99
N VAL A 389 -8.24 16.12 4.80
CA VAL A 389 -8.87 16.50 3.54
C VAL A 389 -8.94 15.28 2.65
N PHE A 390 -10.16 14.84 2.38
CA PHE A 390 -10.42 13.67 1.53
C PHE A 390 -10.68 14.08 0.09
N ALA A 391 -10.36 13.22 -0.85
CA ALA A 391 -10.70 13.38 -2.26
C ALA A 391 -12.20 13.67 -2.46
N SER A 392 -12.55 14.28 -3.57
CA SER A 392 -13.94 14.39 -4.01
C SER A 392 -14.27 13.27 -4.98
N PRO A 393 -15.54 12.81 -5.06
CA PRO A 393 -15.89 11.60 -5.83
C PRO A 393 -15.61 11.68 -7.33
N ARG A 394 -15.59 12.90 -7.88
CA ARG A 394 -15.44 13.14 -9.33
C ARG A 394 -14.39 14.19 -9.69
N GLY A 395 -13.74 14.82 -8.70
CA GLY A 395 -12.86 15.96 -8.91
C GLY A 395 -11.42 15.77 -8.49
N SER A 396 -11.10 14.76 -7.67
CA SER A 396 -9.76 14.61 -7.07
C SER A 396 -9.17 13.26 -7.46
N PHE A 397 -8.80 13.12 -8.73
CA PHE A 397 -8.09 11.91 -9.20
C PHE A 397 -6.58 12.16 -9.18
N TRP A 398 -6.05 12.28 -7.96
CA TRP A 398 -4.61 12.38 -7.71
C TRP A 398 -3.94 11.00 -7.75
N CYS A 399 -2.61 10.96 -7.73
CA CYS A 399 -1.87 9.70 -7.58
C CYS A 399 -2.29 8.95 -6.31
N CYS A 400 -2.50 9.65 -5.19
CA CYS A 400 -2.90 9.06 -3.92
C CYS A 400 -4.34 8.52 -3.90
N THR A 401 -5.25 9.04 -4.74
CA THR A 401 -6.55 8.38 -4.97
C THR A 401 -6.34 7.01 -5.61
N GLY A 402 -5.38 6.91 -6.53
CA GLY A 402 -5.02 5.65 -7.18
C GLY A 402 -4.38 4.64 -6.23
N THR A 403 -3.34 5.01 -5.49
CA THR A 403 -2.71 4.11 -4.51
C THR A 403 -3.65 3.77 -3.36
N GLY A 404 -4.59 4.67 -3.04
CA GLY A 404 -5.63 4.42 -2.05
C GLY A 404 -6.55 3.27 -2.46
N VAL A 405 -7.14 3.31 -3.66
CA VAL A 405 -8.01 2.21 -4.11
C VAL A 405 -7.26 0.88 -4.22
N GLU A 406 -5.97 0.87 -4.56
CA GLU A 406 -5.17 -0.34 -4.53
C GLU A 406 -4.91 -0.84 -3.11
N SER A 407 -4.56 0.06 -2.16
CA SER A 407 -4.29 -0.29 -0.76
C SER A 407 -5.45 -1.06 -0.13
N PHE A 408 -6.67 -0.52 -0.28
CA PHE A 408 -7.88 -1.11 0.29
C PHE A 408 -8.44 -2.31 -0.52
N SER A 409 -7.84 -2.64 -1.66
CA SER A 409 -8.17 -3.84 -2.43
C SER A 409 -7.34 -5.07 -2.03
N LYS A 410 -6.35 -4.93 -1.14
CA LYS A 410 -5.40 -6.01 -0.79
C LYS A 410 -4.99 -6.04 0.68
N LEU A 411 -5.83 -5.63 1.62
CA LEU A 411 -5.48 -5.60 3.05
C LEU A 411 -5.13 -6.96 3.64
N ALA A 412 -5.48 -8.05 2.95
CA ALA A 412 -5.15 -9.43 3.36
C ALA A 412 -3.73 -9.90 2.96
N ASP A 413 -3.04 -9.16 2.08
CA ASP A 413 -1.90 -9.66 1.29
C ASP A 413 -0.63 -9.99 2.09
N SER A 414 -0.56 -9.59 3.36
CA SER A 414 0.66 -9.70 4.18
C SER A 414 0.40 -10.20 5.60
N ILE A 415 -0.79 -10.73 5.87
CA ILE A 415 -1.11 -11.28 7.20
C ILE A 415 -0.26 -12.53 7.45
N TYR A 416 -0.10 -13.36 6.43
CA TYR A 416 0.63 -14.61 6.49
C TYR A 416 1.64 -14.73 5.35
N PHE A 417 2.75 -15.40 5.67
CA PHE A 417 3.72 -15.91 4.71
C PHE A 417 4.00 -17.38 5.03
N HIS A 418 4.59 -18.12 4.11
CA HIS A 418 4.97 -19.50 4.31
C HIS A 418 6.33 -19.83 3.70
N ASP A 419 6.92 -20.91 4.18
CA ASP A 419 8.01 -21.63 3.52
C ASP A 419 7.64 -23.13 3.41
N GLU A 420 8.57 -23.97 2.97
CA GLU A 420 8.34 -25.41 2.87
C GLU A 420 7.97 -26.05 4.22
N SER A 421 8.52 -25.52 5.32
CA SER A 421 8.39 -26.06 6.66
C SER A 421 7.19 -25.52 7.43
N GLY A 422 6.66 -24.33 7.07
CA GLY A 422 5.64 -23.75 7.92
C GLY A 422 5.11 -22.36 7.57
N LEU A 423 4.46 -21.80 8.56
CA LEU A 423 3.66 -20.58 8.48
C LEU A 423 4.30 -19.46 9.30
N TYR A 424 4.39 -18.27 8.72
CA TYR A 424 4.68 -17.02 9.42
C TYR A 424 3.37 -16.27 9.69
N VAL A 425 3.14 -15.88 10.94
CA VAL A 425 2.02 -15.02 11.36
C VAL A 425 2.58 -13.63 11.62
N ASN A 426 2.36 -12.73 10.71
CA ASN A 426 2.99 -11.42 10.68
C ASN A 426 2.10 -10.30 11.22
N LEU A 427 0.79 -10.34 10.94
CA LEU A 427 -0.17 -9.35 11.40
C LEU A 427 -1.26 -10.01 12.25
N PHE A 428 -1.61 -9.37 13.37
CA PHE A 428 -2.60 -9.87 14.31
C PHE A 428 -3.98 -9.31 13.99
N VAL A 429 -4.54 -9.78 12.87
CA VAL A 429 -5.81 -9.34 12.28
C VAL A 429 -6.75 -10.54 12.19
N SER A 430 -8.01 -10.36 12.58
CA SER A 430 -9.00 -11.44 12.42
C SER A 430 -9.14 -11.80 10.95
N SER A 431 -8.84 -13.06 10.63
CA SER A 431 -8.73 -13.55 9.27
C SER A 431 -8.88 -15.08 9.21
N GLU A 432 -9.15 -15.56 8.01
CA GLU A 432 -9.14 -16.98 7.68
C GLU A 432 -8.14 -17.23 6.57
N LEU A 433 -7.30 -18.23 6.75
CA LEU A 433 -6.36 -18.76 5.75
C LEU A 433 -6.82 -20.14 5.33
N ASP A 434 -6.97 -20.36 4.04
CA ASP A 434 -7.15 -21.69 3.44
C ASP A 434 -5.83 -22.10 2.75
N TRP A 435 -5.10 -23.02 3.36
CA TRP A 435 -3.87 -23.57 2.81
C TRP A 435 -4.13 -24.94 2.18
N GLU A 436 -4.69 -24.90 0.96
CA GLU A 436 -5.13 -26.11 0.24
C GLU A 436 -4.00 -27.14 0.08
N GLU A 437 -2.78 -26.71 -0.25
CA GLU A 437 -1.62 -27.59 -0.46
C GLU A 437 -1.26 -28.43 0.77
N LYS A 438 -1.49 -27.91 1.96
CA LYS A 438 -1.25 -28.59 3.24
C LYS A 438 -2.52 -29.22 3.82
N GLY A 439 -3.69 -28.95 3.23
CA GLY A 439 -4.99 -29.38 3.76
C GLY A 439 -5.31 -28.79 5.14
N ILE A 440 -4.85 -27.55 5.39
CA ILE A 440 -5.00 -26.86 6.67
C ILE A 440 -5.80 -25.57 6.45
N ARG A 441 -6.74 -25.32 7.34
CA ARG A 441 -7.36 -23.99 7.51
C ARG A 441 -6.93 -23.41 8.85
N VAL A 442 -6.61 -22.13 8.85
CA VAL A 442 -6.27 -21.38 10.05
C VAL A 442 -7.25 -20.23 10.19
N ARG A 443 -7.97 -20.19 11.31
CA ARG A 443 -8.76 -19.02 11.69
C ARG A 443 -8.02 -18.26 12.76
N GLN A 444 -7.72 -17.00 12.50
CA GLN A 444 -7.19 -16.04 13.46
C GLN A 444 -8.32 -15.19 14.01
N ASP A 445 -8.56 -15.26 15.30
CA ASP A 445 -9.46 -14.37 16.04
C ASP A 445 -8.59 -13.36 16.80
N ALA A 446 -8.54 -12.12 16.32
CA ALA A 446 -7.78 -11.03 16.89
C ALA A 446 -8.68 -9.80 17.08
N SER A 447 -8.24 -8.86 17.87
CA SER A 447 -8.85 -7.55 17.97
C SER A 447 -7.75 -6.51 18.11
N LEU A 448 -7.56 -5.73 17.07
CA LEU A 448 -6.58 -4.64 17.02
C LEU A 448 -6.79 -3.59 18.11
N THR A 449 -7.99 -3.50 18.68
CA THR A 449 -8.36 -2.43 19.60
C THR A 449 -8.69 -2.90 21.02
N ASN A 450 -8.97 -4.18 21.25
CA ASN A 450 -9.66 -4.59 22.47
C ASN A 450 -9.01 -5.69 23.30
N ARG A 451 -8.14 -6.53 22.77
CA ARG A 451 -7.86 -7.76 23.49
C ARG A 451 -6.41 -7.98 23.88
N GLY A 452 -5.44 -7.27 23.47
CA GLY A 452 -4.05 -7.63 23.80
C GLY A 452 -3.76 -9.13 23.66
N GLU A 453 -4.52 -9.83 22.81
CA GLU A 453 -4.36 -11.24 22.50
C GLU A 453 -4.91 -11.59 21.11
N THR A 454 -4.36 -12.62 20.53
CA THR A 454 -4.91 -13.28 19.33
C THR A 454 -4.93 -14.79 19.54
N ARG A 455 -5.82 -15.46 18.82
CA ARG A 455 -5.96 -16.91 18.86
C ARG A 455 -6.02 -17.46 17.45
N LEU A 456 -5.17 -18.44 17.16
CA LEU A 456 -5.25 -19.22 15.93
C LEU A 456 -5.90 -20.56 16.26
N ARG A 457 -6.87 -20.98 15.42
CA ARG A 457 -7.48 -22.31 15.45
C ARG A 457 -7.18 -23.01 14.14
N PHE A 458 -6.81 -24.28 14.27
CA PHE A 458 -6.46 -25.14 13.15
C PHE A 458 -7.61 -26.09 12.84
N THR A 459 -7.94 -26.21 11.56
CA THR A 459 -8.84 -27.24 11.04
C THR A 459 -8.07 -28.05 10.02
N THR A 460 -8.02 -29.38 10.24
CA THR A 460 -7.32 -30.28 9.33
C THR A 460 -7.98 -31.67 9.35
N ALA A 461 -8.05 -32.32 8.20
CA ALA A 461 -8.59 -33.69 8.09
C ALA A 461 -7.62 -34.77 8.60
N LYS A 462 -6.32 -34.44 8.67
CA LYS A 462 -5.25 -35.34 9.14
C LYS A 462 -4.21 -34.51 9.90
N PRO A 463 -3.56 -35.09 10.95
CA PRO A 463 -2.47 -34.42 11.62
C PRO A 463 -1.38 -33.95 10.64
N ALA A 464 -0.95 -32.70 10.77
CA ALA A 464 0.02 -32.07 9.86
C ALA A 464 1.22 -31.52 10.64
N ARG A 465 2.44 -31.89 10.25
CA ARG A 465 3.67 -31.30 10.78
C ARG A 465 3.87 -29.93 10.19
N LEU A 466 3.98 -28.92 11.05
CA LEU A 466 4.11 -27.54 10.63
C LEU A 466 4.89 -26.73 11.68
N THR A 467 5.87 -25.96 11.23
CA THR A 467 6.56 -24.97 12.04
C THR A 467 5.79 -23.65 11.98
N LEU A 468 5.27 -23.22 13.11
CA LEU A 468 4.60 -21.93 13.22
C LEU A 468 5.58 -20.88 13.74
N ARG A 469 5.72 -19.76 13.01
CA ARG A 469 6.54 -18.62 13.39
C ARG A 469 5.63 -17.44 13.64
N VAL A 470 5.53 -17.03 14.90
CA VAL A 470 4.68 -15.94 15.34
C VAL A 470 5.55 -14.73 15.63
N ARG A 471 5.35 -13.64 14.91
CA ARG A 471 6.12 -12.40 15.13
C ARG A 471 5.96 -11.91 16.57
N GLU A 472 7.06 -11.53 17.20
CA GLU A 472 7.06 -10.79 18.46
C GLU A 472 7.15 -9.30 18.17
N PRO A 473 6.04 -8.53 18.26
CA PRO A 473 6.07 -7.10 17.97
C PRO A 473 6.93 -6.33 18.96
N TYR A 474 7.69 -5.34 18.48
CA TYR A 474 8.56 -4.51 19.33
C TYR A 474 7.83 -3.86 20.50
N TRP A 475 6.58 -3.45 20.30
CA TRP A 475 5.75 -2.75 21.29
C TRP A 475 5.28 -3.63 22.46
N THR A 476 5.45 -4.95 22.39
CA THR A 476 5.18 -5.86 23.52
C THR A 476 6.26 -5.78 24.60
N GLY A 477 7.43 -5.23 24.26
CA GLY A 477 8.57 -5.09 25.18
C GLY A 477 9.08 -6.43 25.72
N GLY A 478 9.02 -7.49 24.89
CA GLY A 478 9.45 -8.83 25.28
C GLY A 478 8.51 -9.57 26.24
N LYS A 479 7.28 -9.06 26.41
CA LYS A 479 6.27 -9.65 27.33
C LYS A 479 5.23 -10.52 26.63
N MET A 480 5.44 -10.84 25.35
CA MET A 480 4.58 -11.76 24.63
C MET A 480 4.65 -13.16 25.23
N THR A 481 3.53 -13.87 25.26
CA THR A 481 3.47 -15.27 25.68
C THR A 481 2.63 -16.10 24.72
N VAL A 482 3.00 -17.38 24.57
CA VAL A 482 2.34 -18.30 23.65
C VAL A 482 1.94 -19.56 24.39
N THR A 483 0.71 -20.02 24.19
CA THR A 483 0.21 -21.29 24.73
C THR A 483 -0.47 -22.11 23.65
N VAL A 484 -0.34 -23.44 23.69
CA VAL A 484 -1.04 -24.38 22.82
C VAL A 484 -2.02 -25.19 23.66
N ASN A 485 -3.29 -25.18 23.29
CA ASN A 485 -4.38 -25.87 24.01
C ASN A 485 -4.39 -25.53 25.50
N GLY A 486 -4.12 -24.24 25.82
CA GLY A 486 -4.08 -23.72 27.20
C GLY A 486 -2.81 -24.08 27.99
N LYS A 487 -1.85 -24.76 27.40
CA LYS A 487 -0.59 -25.13 28.06
C LYS A 487 0.57 -24.31 27.53
N PRO A 488 1.49 -23.81 28.36
CA PRO A 488 2.73 -23.23 27.88
C PRO A 488 3.47 -24.16 26.93
N VAL A 489 4.05 -23.60 25.88
CA VAL A 489 4.82 -24.37 24.91
C VAL A 489 6.27 -23.90 24.94
N ALA A 490 7.21 -24.86 24.87
CA ALA A 490 8.60 -24.54 24.61
C ALA A 490 8.71 -24.02 23.17
N ALA A 491 9.14 -22.78 23.02
CA ALA A 491 9.35 -22.15 21.73
C ALA A 491 10.78 -21.60 21.65
N ALA A 492 11.40 -21.74 20.49
CA ALA A 492 12.64 -21.06 20.18
C ALA A 492 12.35 -19.62 19.75
N HIS A 493 13.36 -18.75 19.85
CA HIS A 493 13.32 -17.41 19.30
C HIS A 493 14.33 -17.28 18.15
N ALA A 494 13.87 -16.86 16.99
CA ALA A 494 14.72 -16.64 15.83
C ALA A 494 14.18 -15.48 14.98
N GLY A 495 15.02 -14.52 14.61
CA GLY A 495 14.67 -13.40 13.75
C GLY A 495 13.53 -12.51 14.28
N GLY A 496 13.30 -12.50 15.59
CA GLY A 496 12.16 -11.81 16.22
C GLY A 496 10.84 -12.58 16.15
N TYR A 497 10.89 -13.92 15.97
CA TYR A 497 9.75 -14.81 15.95
C TYR A 497 9.80 -15.84 17.07
N TRP A 498 8.65 -16.12 17.65
CA TRP A 498 8.43 -17.33 18.43
C TRP A 498 8.20 -18.51 17.50
N VAL A 499 9.02 -19.56 17.62
CA VAL A 499 9.01 -20.73 16.73
C VAL A 499 8.46 -21.93 17.46
N VAL A 500 7.31 -22.43 17.00
CA VAL A 500 6.62 -23.60 17.54
C VAL A 500 6.57 -24.68 16.47
N ASP A 501 7.44 -25.69 16.58
CA ASP A 501 7.52 -26.81 15.65
C ASP A 501 6.83 -28.05 16.24
N ARG A 502 5.69 -28.45 15.68
CA ARG A 502 4.92 -29.62 16.14
C ARG A 502 4.00 -30.19 15.06
N THR A 503 3.42 -31.33 15.35
CA THR A 503 2.26 -31.83 14.62
C THR A 503 1.00 -31.16 15.14
N TRP A 504 0.23 -30.56 14.25
CA TRP A 504 -1.04 -29.88 14.52
C TRP A 504 -2.19 -30.84 14.19
N GLU A 505 -3.16 -30.93 15.09
CA GLU A 505 -4.35 -31.74 14.97
C GLU A 505 -5.59 -30.87 14.77
N ASP A 506 -6.69 -31.49 14.35
CA ASP A 506 -7.96 -30.78 14.22
C ASP A 506 -8.40 -30.15 15.55
N ASN A 507 -8.88 -28.91 15.50
CA ASN A 507 -9.24 -28.09 16.66
C ASN A 507 -8.08 -27.68 17.58
N ASP A 508 -6.82 -27.94 17.24
CA ASP A 508 -5.69 -27.32 17.97
C ASP A 508 -5.81 -25.80 17.98
N SER A 509 -5.42 -25.20 19.09
CA SER A 509 -5.53 -23.76 19.31
C SER A 509 -4.22 -23.20 19.85
N LEU A 510 -3.69 -22.17 19.18
CA LEU A 510 -2.59 -21.34 19.69
C LEU A 510 -3.17 -20.02 20.20
N ARG A 511 -2.89 -19.69 21.47
CA ARG A 511 -3.20 -18.39 22.05
C ARG A 511 -1.91 -17.59 22.23
N ILE A 512 -1.93 -16.34 21.80
CA ILE A 512 -0.83 -15.40 21.82
C ILE A 512 -1.29 -14.20 22.66
N ALA A 513 -0.65 -13.96 23.80
CA ALA A 513 -0.88 -12.75 24.57
C ALA A 513 0.06 -11.64 24.07
N LEU A 514 -0.52 -10.50 23.74
CA LEU A 514 0.13 -9.31 23.17
C LEU A 514 -0.17 -8.13 24.10
N PRO A 515 0.59 -7.94 25.19
CA PRO A 515 0.31 -6.91 26.17
C PRO A 515 0.52 -5.51 25.58
N MET A 516 -0.57 -4.84 25.28
CA MET A 516 -0.56 -3.45 24.80
C MET A 516 -0.37 -2.48 25.96
N SER A 517 0.48 -1.50 25.77
CA SER A 517 0.75 -0.45 26.73
C SER A 517 0.84 0.92 26.06
N LEU A 518 0.55 1.98 26.81
CA LEU A 518 0.83 3.35 26.39
C LEU A 518 2.35 3.58 26.39
N HIS A 519 2.84 4.18 25.33
CA HIS A 519 4.23 4.63 25.19
C HIS A 519 4.31 5.85 24.28
N THR A 520 5.47 6.46 24.18
CA THR A 520 5.71 7.58 23.27
C THR A 520 6.68 7.22 22.17
N HIS A 521 6.56 7.94 21.07
CA HIS A 521 7.49 7.92 19.95
C HIS A 521 8.02 9.34 19.75
N PRO A 522 9.18 9.67 20.35
CA PRO A 522 9.76 11.00 20.25
C PRO A 522 10.33 11.26 18.86
N MET A 523 10.40 12.53 18.48
CA MET A 523 11.19 12.94 17.33
C MET A 523 12.67 12.71 17.57
N PRO A 524 13.44 12.25 16.57
CA PRO A 524 14.85 11.93 16.77
C PRO A 524 15.70 13.15 17.09
N ASP A 525 15.28 14.34 16.67
CA ASP A 525 15.99 15.61 16.87
C ASP A 525 15.31 16.56 17.88
N ASP A 526 14.17 16.18 18.42
CA ASP A 526 13.51 16.90 19.52
C ASP A 526 12.72 15.91 20.40
N ALA A 527 13.36 15.46 21.48
CA ALA A 527 12.76 14.48 22.39
C ALA A 527 11.52 15.01 23.13
N THR A 528 11.30 16.33 23.16
CA THR A 528 10.10 16.92 23.77
C THR A 528 8.88 16.87 22.84
N LEU A 529 9.10 16.64 21.54
CA LEU A 529 8.04 16.51 20.55
C LEU A 529 7.75 15.02 20.31
N GLN A 530 6.61 14.54 20.83
CA GLN A 530 6.32 13.11 20.93
C GLN A 530 4.94 12.78 20.38
N ALA A 531 4.84 11.64 19.68
CA ALA A 531 3.56 11.01 19.40
C ALA A 531 3.22 10.00 20.51
N VAL A 532 1.96 9.94 20.90
CA VAL A 532 1.46 8.95 21.86
C VAL A 532 0.99 7.71 21.12
N MET A 533 1.38 6.55 21.61
CA MET A 533 1.00 5.26 21.04
C MET A 533 0.40 4.32 22.07
N TYR A 534 -0.49 3.43 21.61
CA TYR A 534 -0.98 2.29 22.39
C TYR A 534 -0.76 1.00 21.58
N GLY A 535 0.21 0.20 22.00
CA GLY A 535 0.70 -0.89 21.14
C GLY A 535 1.15 -0.34 19.77
N PRO A 536 0.66 -0.86 18.64
CA PRO A 536 1.02 -0.38 17.31
C PRO A 536 0.26 0.88 16.86
N LEU A 537 -0.74 1.33 17.63
CA LEU A 537 -1.68 2.39 17.23
C LEU A 537 -1.18 3.77 17.65
N VAL A 538 -1.10 4.69 16.71
CA VAL A 538 -0.91 6.12 16.99
C VAL A 538 -2.23 6.70 17.52
N LEU A 539 -2.17 7.34 18.68
CA LEU A 539 -3.31 8.02 19.29
C LEU A 539 -3.29 9.50 18.87
N ALA A 540 -4.28 9.89 18.10
CA ALA A 540 -4.49 11.30 17.75
C ALA A 540 -5.48 11.96 18.70
N GLY A 541 -5.16 13.19 19.11
CA GLY A 541 -6.03 13.97 19.99
C GLY A 541 -7.08 14.74 19.21
N ASP A 542 -8.32 14.69 19.68
CA ASP A 542 -9.46 15.42 19.13
C ASP A 542 -9.44 16.89 19.62
N LEU A 543 -9.29 17.82 18.71
CA LEU A 543 -9.25 19.27 19.00
C LEU A 543 -10.56 19.99 18.63
N GLY A 544 -11.61 19.24 18.28
CA GLY A 544 -12.93 19.79 17.95
C GLY A 544 -13.07 20.18 16.48
N ARG A 545 -14.20 20.81 16.17
CA ARG A 545 -14.60 21.15 14.78
C ARG A 545 -14.78 22.65 14.56
N GLU A 546 -14.46 23.46 15.53
CA GLU A 546 -14.70 24.89 15.45
C GLU A 546 -13.99 25.49 14.22
N GLY A 547 -14.74 26.29 13.43
CA GLY A 547 -14.26 26.91 12.23
C GLY A 547 -14.05 25.98 11.02
N LEU A 548 -14.33 24.67 11.11
CA LEU A 548 -14.24 23.75 9.98
C LEU A 548 -15.56 23.67 9.21
N THR A 549 -15.50 23.89 7.91
CA THR A 549 -16.62 23.71 6.98
C THR A 549 -16.44 22.40 6.18
N ASP A 550 -17.52 21.92 5.55
CA ASP A 550 -17.44 20.73 4.66
C ASP A 550 -16.51 20.98 3.47
N ALA A 551 -16.50 22.20 2.92
CA ALA A 551 -15.62 22.58 1.81
C ALA A 551 -14.13 22.48 2.18
N MET A 552 -13.75 22.82 3.42
CA MET A 552 -12.36 22.72 3.89
C MET A 552 -11.87 21.26 4.02
N ARG A 553 -12.78 20.30 4.09
CA ARG A 553 -12.48 18.87 4.27
C ARG A 553 -12.56 18.07 2.97
N GLN A 554 -12.91 18.73 1.87
CA GLN A 554 -13.03 18.11 0.55
C GLN A 554 -11.96 18.65 -0.39
N GLY A 555 -11.22 17.75 -1.00
CA GLY A 555 -10.19 18.06 -2.00
C GLY A 555 -10.76 18.51 -3.34
N GLY A 556 -10.01 19.36 -4.00
CA GLY A 556 -10.26 19.86 -5.35
C GLY A 556 -9.39 19.17 -6.41
N ASP A 557 -9.11 19.89 -7.48
CA ASP A 557 -8.28 19.41 -8.59
C ASP A 557 -6.82 19.11 -8.19
N ASN A 558 -6.29 19.89 -7.26
CA ASN A 558 -4.92 19.73 -6.74
C ASN A 558 -4.94 19.29 -5.27
N PRO A 559 -3.83 18.74 -4.76
CA PRO A 559 -3.66 18.49 -3.34
C PRO A 559 -3.99 19.73 -2.50
N PRO A 560 -4.53 19.56 -1.29
CA PRO A 560 -4.99 20.69 -0.49
C PRO A 560 -3.83 21.55 0.02
N GLU A 561 -4.02 22.85 -0.01
CA GLU A 561 -3.27 23.81 0.78
C GLU A 561 -4.10 24.19 2.01
N MET A 562 -3.48 24.25 3.19
CA MET A 562 -4.17 24.54 4.43
C MET A 562 -3.61 25.78 5.10
N PRO A 563 -4.48 26.67 5.63
CA PRO A 563 -4.05 27.79 6.45
C PRO A 563 -3.43 27.30 7.75
N GLN A 564 -2.63 28.15 8.39
CA GLN A 564 -2.04 27.86 9.69
C GLN A 564 -3.14 27.52 10.70
N PRO A 565 -2.98 26.44 11.49
CA PRO A 565 -3.94 26.08 12.51
C PRO A 565 -3.83 27.04 13.73
N PRO A 566 -4.86 27.07 14.58
CA PRO A 566 -4.73 27.71 15.89
C PRO A 566 -3.69 27.00 16.76
N ASP A 567 -3.20 27.70 17.79
CA ASP A 567 -2.23 27.14 18.73
C ASP A 567 -2.72 25.82 19.34
N ALA A 568 -1.79 24.88 19.44
CA ALA A 568 -2.03 23.57 20.02
C ALA A 568 -1.73 23.58 21.53
N PRO A 569 -2.45 22.78 22.33
CA PRO A 569 -2.09 22.60 23.73
C PRO A 569 -0.74 21.88 23.86
N GLU A 570 0.07 22.30 24.82
CA GLU A 570 1.24 21.57 25.29
C GLU A 570 0.85 20.69 26.49
N PHE A 571 1.54 19.57 26.65
CA PHE A 571 1.32 18.66 27.75
C PHE A 571 2.46 18.74 28.77
N VAL A 572 2.11 18.80 30.02
CA VAL A 572 3.05 18.72 31.15
C VAL A 572 3.05 17.28 31.67
N ALA A 573 4.18 16.61 31.60
CA ALA A 573 4.33 15.20 31.97
C ALA A 573 5.44 15.01 33.01
N GLU A 574 5.15 15.28 34.25
CA GLU A 574 6.02 14.87 35.37
C GLU A 574 5.32 13.77 36.20
N PRO A 575 5.92 12.59 36.31
CA PRO A 575 7.03 11.99 35.60
C PRO A 575 6.62 11.40 34.23
N ALA A 576 7.57 11.36 33.33
CA ALA A 576 7.50 11.26 31.89
C ALA A 576 6.74 10.08 31.22
N LEU A 577 6.18 9.13 31.92
CA LEU A 577 5.52 7.97 31.29
C LEU A 577 4.03 8.25 31.03
N PRO A 578 3.53 8.02 29.79
CA PRO A 578 2.13 8.31 29.42
C PRO A 578 1.06 7.82 30.39
N PRO A 579 1.15 6.63 31.02
CA PRO A 579 0.14 6.19 31.98
C PRO A 579 -0.07 7.10 33.19
N ALA A 580 0.88 7.98 33.49
CA ALA A 580 0.73 8.94 34.58
C ALA A 580 -0.26 10.08 34.25
N TRP A 581 -0.31 10.48 32.96
CA TRP A 581 -1.09 11.63 32.49
C TRP A 581 -2.10 11.31 31.38
N ILE A 582 -2.22 10.02 30.98
CA ILE A 582 -3.23 9.52 30.04
C ILE A 582 -3.93 8.31 30.66
N GLU A 583 -5.25 8.29 30.60
CA GLU A 583 -6.06 7.18 31.07
C GLU A 583 -6.96 6.61 29.96
N LEU A 584 -7.19 5.31 30.00
CA LEU A 584 -8.15 4.63 29.15
C LEU A 584 -9.57 4.93 29.63
N THR A 585 -10.39 5.56 28.79
CA THR A 585 -11.78 5.90 29.10
C THR A 585 -12.79 4.92 28.51
N SER A 586 -12.47 4.30 27.39
CA SER A 586 -13.30 3.26 26.76
C SER A 586 -12.44 2.27 25.96
N LYS A 587 -12.84 0.99 25.99
CA LYS A 587 -12.27 -0.05 25.12
C LYS A 587 -13.04 -0.22 23.82
N THR A 588 -14.30 0.13 23.78
CA THR A 588 -15.18 -0.04 22.62
C THR A 588 -16.13 1.14 22.51
N PRO A 589 -15.84 2.09 21.63
CA PRO A 589 -14.61 2.25 20.86
C PRO A 589 -13.40 2.65 21.73
N LEU A 590 -12.20 2.24 21.33
CA LEU A 590 -10.96 2.53 22.06
C LEU A 590 -10.73 4.04 22.15
N THR A 591 -10.72 4.58 23.37
CA THR A 591 -10.63 6.01 23.65
C THR A 591 -9.86 6.24 24.94
N PHE A 592 -9.01 7.23 24.90
CA PHE A 592 -8.21 7.70 26.05
C PHE A 592 -8.49 9.18 26.29
N ARG A 593 -8.06 9.68 27.46
CA ARG A 593 -8.09 11.08 27.80
C ARG A 593 -6.83 11.46 28.57
N THR A 594 -6.28 12.61 28.26
CA THR A 594 -5.25 13.20 29.11
C THR A 594 -5.87 13.63 30.43
N LYS A 595 -5.09 13.73 31.48
CA LYS A 595 -5.53 14.19 32.82
C LYS A 595 -4.50 15.11 33.44
N GLY A 596 -5.01 16.14 34.10
CA GLY A 596 -4.17 17.11 34.80
C GLY A 596 -3.46 18.10 33.89
N GLN A 597 -3.92 18.22 32.65
CA GLN A 597 -3.37 19.17 31.67
C GLN A 597 -4.13 20.50 31.75
N SER A 598 -3.53 21.58 31.26
CA SER A 598 -4.22 22.89 31.16
C SER A 598 -5.50 22.77 30.32
N ARG A 599 -5.49 21.90 29.34
CA ARG A 599 -6.64 21.45 28.54
C ARG A 599 -6.53 19.95 28.32
N ASP A 600 -7.41 19.17 28.94
CA ASP A 600 -7.47 17.75 28.71
C ASP A 600 -8.03 17.42 27.31
N VAL A 601 -7.37 16.50 26.61
CA VAL A 601 -7.68 16.09 25.22
C VAL A 601 -8.14 14.64 25.19
N THR A 602 -9.22 14.38 24.46
CA THR A 602 -9.65 13.02 24.13
C THR A 602 -8.78 12.49 23.01
N MET A 603 -8.20 11.30 23.19
CA MET A 603 -7.32 10.66 22.23
C MET A 603 -7.91 9.34 21.73
N MET A 604 -7.73 9.06 20.46
CA MET A 604 -8.22 7.83 19.81
C MET A 604 -7.30 7.42 18.67
N PRO A 605 -7.36 6.17 18.18
CA PRO A 605 -6.59 5.77 17.01
C PRO A 605 -6.77 6.73 15.84
N LEU A 606 -5.68 7.10 15.15
CA LEU A 606 -5.68 8.07 14.04
C LEU A 606 -6.70 7.72 12.95
N SER A 607 -6.96 6.43 12.72
CA SER A 607 -7.96 5.96 11.77
C SER A 607 -9.40 6.38 12.12
N ARG A 608 -9.68 6.73 13.37
CA ARG A 608 -10.99 7.20 13.84
C ARG A 608 -11.17 8.72 13.80
N ILE A 609 -10.12 9.46 13.55
CA ILE A 609 -10.20 10.90 13.27
C ILE A 609 -10.73 11.08 11.84
N VAL A 610 -11.80 11.86 11.68
CA VAL A 610 -12.46 12.07 10.37
C VAL A 610 -12.74 13.56 10.11
N ASP A 611 -13.57 14.18 10.95
CA ASP A 611 -14.17 15.48 10.66
C ASP A 611 -13.62 16.62 11.54
N GLN A 612 -12.73 16.32 12.46
CA GLN A 612 -12.21 17.26 13.46
C GLN A 612 -10.77 17.69 13.17
N ARG A 613 -10.37 18.79 13.77
CA ARG A 613 -8.96 19.11 13.96
C ARG A 613 -8.33 18.10 14.88
N TYR A 614 -7.06 17.79 14.69
CA TYR A 614 -6.38 16.79 15.51
C TYR A 614 -4.90 17.10 15.69
N GLY A 615 -4.27 16.38 16.61
CA GLY A 615 -2.82 16.36 16.77
C GLY A 615 -2.30 14.95 16.88
N VAL A 616 -1.14 14.71 16.27
CA VAL A 616 -0.38 13.45 16.39
C VAL A 616 0.85 13.67 17.27
N TYR A 617 1.61 14.71 17.00
CA TYR A 617 2.78 15.08 17.78
C TYR A 617 2.48 16.22 18.74
N TRP A 618 2.90 16.06 19.96
CA TRP A 618 2.64 16.97 21.06
C TRP A 618 3.95 17.37 21.71
N ARG A 619 4.05 18.65 22.07
CA ARG A 619 5.13 19.08 22.95
C ARG A 619 4.81 18.63 24.37
N VAL A 620 5.72 17.83 24.93
CA VAL A 620 5.63 17.26 26.28
C VAL A 620 6.83 17.78 27.10
N THR A 621 6.56 18.61 28.09
CA THR A 621 7.57 19.30 28.91
C THR A 621 7.47 18.93 30.38
#